data_caa952f804db1ed69505a92918b10a06
#
_entry.id   caa952f804db1ed69505a92918b10a06
#
_cell.length_a   1.000
_cell.length_b   1.000
_cell.length_c   1.000
_cell.angle_alpha   90.00
_cell.angle_beta   90.00
_cell.angle_gamma   90.00
#
_symmetry.space_group_name_H-M   'P 1'
#
loop_
_entity.id
_entity.type
_entity.pdbx_description
1 polymer ?
#
loop_
_entity_poly.entity_id
_entity_poly.type
_entity_poly.pdbx_seq_one_letter_code
_entity_poly.pdbx_strand_id
1 'polypeptide(L)'
;MIVNTTRGDVFQAPHKHIAFAVNTEGYNDAGFAGAVSSRYWPELDNTGTKKLGDALMKNGNGKTFHALVCHSLGGDGWKKTAETVTKCLDALDVPDEETIAIVLMGAGMVGQIGGADTFSILGGMARSKKKVAVYTL
;
A
#
# COMPACT_ATOMS: atom_id res chain seq x y z
N MET A 1 8.47 8.69 -6.62
CA MET A 1 8.36 10.13 -6.30
C MET A 1 6.90 10.51 -6.09
N ILE A 2 6.64 11.38 -5.15
CA ILE A 2 5.29 11.87 -4.90
C ILE A 2 5.00 13.01 -5.87
N VAL A 3 3.99 12.85 -6.74
CA VAL A 3 3.63 13.88 -7.74
C VAL A 3 2.51 14.78 -7.26
N ASN A 4 1.63 14.30 -6.37
CA ASN A 4 0.65 15.12 -5.68
C ASN A 4 0.11 14.43 -4.45
N THR A 5 -0.57 15.21 -3.60
CA THR A 5 -1.28 14.72 -2.42
C THR A 5 -2.71 15.25 -2.50
N THR A 6 -3.68 14.36 -2.37
CA THR A 6 -5.09 14.69 -2.50
C THR A 6 -5.84 14.18 -1.29
N ARG A 7 -6.73 15.00 -0.75
CA ARG A 7 -7.70 14.55 0.26
C ARG A 7 -8.94 14.05 -0.47
N GLY A 8 -9.29 12.77 -0.27
CA GLY A 8 -10.44 12.21 -0.93
C GLY A 8 -10.43 10.69 -1.00
N ASP A 9 -11.42 10.15 -1.68
CA ASP A 9 -11.62 8.72 -1.83
C ASP A 9 -10.75 8.18 -2.98
N VAL A 10 -9.78 7.34 -2.65
CA VAL A 10 -8.88 6.75 -3.63
C VAL A 10 -9.61 5.87 -4.66
N PHE A 11 -10.76 5.27 -4.28
CA PHE A 11 -11.54 4.48 -5.24
C PHE A 11 -12.12 5.33 -6.37
N GLN A 12 -12.24 6.64 -6.16
CA GLN A 12 -12.68 7.61 -7.17
C GLN A 12 -11.52 8.25 -7.94
N ALA A 13 -10.28 7.85 -7.64
CA ALA A 13 -9.11 8.39 -8.31
C ALA A 13 -9.15 8.09 -9.82
N PRO A 14 -8.67 9.00 -10.68
CA PRO A 14 -8.67 8.77 -12.13
C PRO A 14 -7.62 7.75 -12.57
N HIS A 15 -6.71 7.36 -11.70
CA HIS A 15 -5.62 6.45 -12.03
C HIS A 15 -6.08 4.99 -12.02
N LYS A 16 -5.54 4.21 -12.95
CA LYS A 16 -5.86 2.79 -13.07
C LYS A 16 -5.31 1.98 -11.90
N HIS A 17 -4.11 2.32 -11.43
CA HIS A 17 -3.40 1.56 -10.41
C HIS A 17 -3.63 2.15 -9.03
N ILE A 18 -4.04 1.31 -8.09
CA ILE A 18 -4.23 1.67 -6.68
C ILE A 18 -3.35 0.77 -5.84
N ALA A 19 -2.48 1.35 -5.00
CA ALA A 19 -1.62 0.60 -4.10
C ALA A 19 -1.99 0.89 -2.64
N PHE A 20 -1.77 -0.09 -1.78
CA PHE A 20 -2.06 0.01 -0.36
C PHE A 20 -1.21 -0.98 0.43
N ALA A 21 -1.11 -0.76 1.74
CA ALA A 21 -0.30 -1.60 2.61
C ALA A 21 -1.05 -2.83 3.09
N VAL A 22 -0.36 -3.96 3.12
CA VAL A 22 -0.80 -5.18 3.80
C VAL A 22 0.33 -5.69 4.68
N ASN A 23 -0.01 -6.59 5.62
CA ASN A 23 0.97 -7.15 6.55
C ASN A 23 1.50 -8.50 6.07
N THR A 24 2.61 -8.95 6.67
CA THR A 24 3.21 -10.24 6.35
C THR A 24 2.35 -11.42 6.79
N GLU A 25 1.48 -11.23 7.75
CA GLU A 25 0.66 -12.30 8.34
C GLU A 25 -0.57 -12.66 7.49
N GLY A 26 -0.93 -11.79 6.54
CA GLY A 26 -2.05 -12.04 5.62
C GLY A 26 -3.42 -11.72 6.21
N TYR A 27 -3.48 -10.95 7.29
CA TYR A 27 -4.75 -10.53 7.90
C TYR A 27 -5.17 -9.18 7.34
N ASN A 28 -6.21 -9.16 6.48
CA ASN A 28 -6.65 -7.99 5.75
C ASN A 28 -8.16 -7.77 5.93
N ASP A 29 -8.62 -7.74 7.18
CA ASP A 29 -10.03 -7.61 7.53
C ASP A 29 -10.40 -6.23 8.08
N ALA A 30 -9.46 -5.30 8.15
CA ALA A 30 -9.68 -3.98 8.71
C ALA A 30 -9.05 -2.88 7.85
N GLY A 31 -9.48 -1.65 8.07
CA GLY A 31 -8.95 -0.49 7.38
C GLY A 31 -9.17 -0.53 5.88
N PHE A 32 -8.27 0.08 5.13
CA PHE A 32 -8.37 0.13 3.67
C PHE A 32 -8.24 -1.27 3.04
N ALA A 33 -7.31 -2.08 3.53
CA ALA A 33 -7.15 -3.45 3.03
C ALA A 33 -8.43 -4.27 3.22
N GLY A 34 -9.11 -4.09 4.35
CA GLY A 34 -10.41 -4.73 4.60
C GLY A 34 -11.49 -4.26 3.63
N ALA A 35 -11.49 -2.99 3.27
CA ALA A 35 -12.44 -2.44 2.30
C ALA A 35 -12.20 -3.03 0.89
N VAL A 36 -10.95 -3.15 0.48
CA VAL A 36 -10.60 -3.79 -0.80
C VAL A 36 -11.00 -5.26 -0.78
N SER A 37 -10.69 -5.97 0.31
CA SER A 37 -11.03 -7.37 0.47
C SER A 37 -12.53 -7.59 0.33
N SER A 38 -13.34 -6.81 1.04
CA SER A 38 -14.79 -7.02 1.03
C SER A 38 -15.46 -6.59 -0.27
N ARG A 39 -14.93 -5.59 -0.98
CA ARG A 39 -15.56 -5.03 -2.19
C ARG A 39 -15.06 -5.65 -3.49
N TYR A 40 -13.76 -5.91 -3.59
CA TYR A 40 -13.14 -6.23 -4.88
C TYR A 40 -12.27 -7.48 -4.84
N TRP A 41 -11.78 -7.89 -3.67
CA TRP A 41 -10.75 -8.92 -3.57
C TRP A 41 -10.98 -9.82 -2.35
N PRO A 42 -12.02 -10.68 -2.37
CA PRO A 42 -12.34 -11.52 -1.19
C PRO A 42 -11.19 -12.39 -0.73
N GLU A 43 -10.33 -12.85 -1.66
CA GLU A 43 -9.21 -13.73 -1.35
C GLU A 43 -8.06 -13.01 -0.64
N LEU A 44 -8.09 -11.68 -0.55
CA LEU A 44 -7.01 -10.91 0.07
C LEU A 44 -6.87 -11.22 1.55
N ASP A 45 -7.99 -11.37 2.25
CA ASP A 45 -7.99 -11.79 3.65
C ASP A 45 -7.60 -13.27 3.72
N ASN A 46 -6.77 -13.63 4.71
CA ASN A 46 -6.26 -15.00 4.89
C ASN A 46 -5.42 -15.51 3.72
N THR A 47 -4.62 -14.65 3.10
CA THR A 47 -3.69 -15.05 2.04
C THR A 47 -2.52 -15.90 2.54
N GLY A 48 -2.39 -16.08 3.85
CA GLY A 48 -1.25 -16.76 4.45
C GLY A 48 -0.05 -15.83 4.61
N THR A 49 1.02 -16.36 5.18
CA THR A 49 2.24 -15.61 5.47
C THR A 49 2.94 -15.18 4.18
N LYS A 50 3.31 -13.90 4.10
CA LYS A 50 4.03 -13.31 2.97
C LYS A 50 5.34 -12.70 3.45
N LYS A 51 6.23 -12.40 2.51
CA LYS A 51 7.53 -11.80 2.81
C LYS A 51 7.50 -10.29 2.60
N LEU A 52 8.21 -9.56 3.44
CA LEU A 52 8.41 -8.12 3.23
C LEU A 52 9.03 -7.88 1.85
N GLY A 53 8.46 -6.93 1.13
CA GLY A 53 8.89 -6.61 -0.22
C GLY A 53 8.08 -7.27 -1.32
N ASP A 54 7.21 -8.24 -0.98
CA ASP A 54 6.31 -8.84 -1.95
C ASP A 54 5.17 -7.88 -2.29
N ALA A 55 4.57 -8.08 -3.45
CA ALA A 55 3.36 -7.39 -3.86
C ALA A 55 2.39 -8.39 -4.46
N LEU A 56 1.12 -8.27 -4.09
CA LEU A 56 0.03 -9.06 -4.65
C LEU A 56 -0.78 -8.16 -5.59
N MET A 57 -1.35 -8.72 -6.64
CA MET A 57 -2.07 -7.94 -7.64
C MET A 57 -3.44 -8.54 -7.93
N LYS A 58 -4.43 -7.68 -8.14
CA LYS A 58 -5.78 -8.08 -8.54
C LYS A 58 -6.37 -7.04 -9.49
N ASN A 59 -6.82 -7.49 -10.66
CA ASN A 59 -7.61 -6.68 -11.57
C ASN A 59 -9.08 -6.78 -11.18
N GLY A 60 -9.76 -5.64 -11.12
CA GLY A 60 -11.18 -5.63 -10.83
C GLY A 60 -11.79 -4.25 -10.99
N ASN A 61 -12.99 -4.20 -11.53
CA ASN A 61 -13.80 -2.97 -11.66
C ASN A 61 -13.07 -1.84 -12.38
N GLY A 62 -12.29 -2.17 -13.43
CA GLY A 62 -11.55 -1.17 -14.20
C GLY A 62 -10.28 -0.66 -13.52
N LYS A 63 -9.92 -1.22 -12.38
CA LYS A 63 -8.73 -0.87 -11.62
C LYS A 63 -7.81 -2.06 -11.46
N THR A 64 -6.53 -1.79 -11.19
CA THR A 64 -5.57 -2.80 -10.76
C THR A 64 -5.13 -2.47 -9.35
N PHE A 65 -5.38 -3.38 -8.42
CA PHE A 65 -5.02 -3.24 -7.01
C PHE A 65 -3.67 -3.89 -6.75
N HIS A 66 -2.80 -3.19 -6.04
CA HIS A 66 -1.48 -3.67 -5.65
C HIS A 66 -1.38 -3.66 -4.12
N ALA A 67 -1.33 -4.83 -3.52
CA ALA A 67 -1.17 -4.99 -2.07
C ALA A 67 0.32 -5.10 -1.77
N LEU A 68 0.87 -4.08 -1.12
CA LEU A 68 2.29 -4.01 -0.81
C LEU A 68 2.55 -4.62 0.56
N VAL A 69 3.29 -5.72 0.59
CA VAL A 69 3.66 -6.38 1.85
C VAL A 69 4.81 -5.61 2.47
N CYS A 70 4.50 -4.58 3.22
CA CYS A 70 5.49 -3.59 3.66
C CYS A 70 5.67 -3.50 5.18
N HIS A 71 4.93 -4.28 5.97
CA HIS A 71 5.09 -4.28 7.43
C HIS A 71 4.71 -5.62 8.04
N SER A 72 5.12 -5.81 9.30
CA SER A 72 4.75 -6.95 10.13
C SER A 72 3.94 -6.44 11.32
N LEU A 73 3.01 -7.25 11.82
CA LEU A 73 2.19 -6.90 12.98
C LEU A 73 2.95 -7.04 14.30
N GLY A 74 4.15 -7.62 14.29
CA GLY A 74 4.94 -7.81 15.50
C GLY A 74 6.41 -7.56 15.29
N GLY A 75 7.15 -7.56 16.40
CA GLY A 75 8.61 -7.40 16.39
C GLY A 75 9.03 -6.00 15.90
N ASP A 76 10.17 -5.96 15.23
CA ASP A 76 10.80 -4.74 14.72
C ASP A 76 10.57 -4.52 13.22
N GLY A 77 9.61 -5.22 12.64
CA GLY A 77 9.31 -5.13 11.20
C GLY A 77 9.03 -3.70 10.73
N TRP A 78 8.41 -2.90 11.58
CA TRP A 78 8.10 -1.50 11.29
C TRP A 78 9.34 -0.64 11.00
N LYS A 79 10.48 -1.00 11.56
CA LYS A 79 11.72 -0.22 11.40
C LYS A 79 12.18 -0.14 9.95
N LYS A 80 11.78 -1.11 9.13
CA LYS A 80 12.15 -1.17 7.71
C LYS A 80 11.00 -0.81 6.78
N THR A 81 9.89 -0.33 7.34
CA THR A 81 8.67 -0.10 6.54
C THR A 81 8.91 0.90 5.41
N ALA A 82 9.59 2.02 5.68
CA ALA A 82 9.86 3.03 4.66
C ALA A 82 10.69 2.47 3.50
N GLU A 83 11.78 1.77 3.82
CA GLU A 83 12.64 1.14 2.83
C GLU A 83 11.87 0.08 2.03
N THR A 84 11.04 -0.70 2.72
CA THR A 84 10.24 -1.75 2.10
C THR A 84 9.17 -1.17 1.18
N VAL A 85 8.56 -0.04 1.54
CA VAL A 85 7.61 0.67 0.67
C VAL A 85 8.29 1.04 -0.66
N THR A 86 9.48 1.63 -0.61
CA THR A 86 10.24 1.97 -1.81
C THR A 86 10.50 0.73 -2.66
N LYS A 87 10.96 -0.35 -2.02
CA LYS A 87 11.25 -1.62 -2.71
C LYS A 87 10.01 -2.20 -3.38
N CYS A 88 8.88 -2.23 -2.68
CA CYS A 88 7.63 -2.74 -3.23
C CYS A 88 7.19 -1.93 -4.44
N LEU A 89 7.20 -0.60 -4.33
CA LEU A 89 6.78 0.28 -5.42
C LEU A 89 7.67 0.11 -6.65
N ASP A 90 8.98 0.09 -6.46
CA ASP A 90 9.93 -0.01 -7.57
C ASP A 90 9.84 -1.36 -8.28
N ALA A 91 9.37 -2.40 -7.58
CA ALA A 91 9.20 -3.74 -8.15
C ALA A 91 7.88 -3.94 -8.90
N LEU A 92 6.94 -3.00 -8.81
CA LEU A 92 5.65 -3.13 -9.48
C LEU A 92 5.81 -3.10 -11.00
N ASP A 93 5.05 -3.97 -11.67
CA ASP A 93 4.97 -4.00 -13.14
C ASP A 93 4.00 -2.91 -13.61
N VAL A 94 4.40 -1.66 -13.40
CA VAL A 94 3.67 -0.47 -13.80
C VAL A 94 4.68 0.43 -14.51
N PRO A 95 4.39 0.92 -15.72
CA PRO A 95 5.30 1.83 -16.41
C PRO A 95 5.63 3.05 -15.54
N ASP A 96 6.88 3.49 -15.57
CA ASP A 96 7.35 4.60 -14.70
C ASP A 96 6.63 5.92 -14.98
N GLU A 97 6.07 6.10 -16.18
CA GLU A 97 5.28 7.28 -16.54
C GLU A 97 3.83 7.25 -16.07
N GLU A 98 3.32 6.09 -15.65
CA GLU A 98 1.97 5.98 -15.10
C GLU A 98 1.96 6.31 -13.62
N THR A 99 0.92 7.02 -13.17
CA THR A 99 0.78 7.39 -11.76
C THR A 99 0.03 6.30 -11.00
N ILE A 100 0.54 5.93 -9.83
CA ILE A 100 -0.08 4.99 -8.91
C ILE A 100 -0.77 5.81 -7.81
N ALA A 101 -2.08 5.66 -7.65
CA ALA A 101 -2.78 6.22 -6.50
C ALA A 101 -2.50 5.35 -5.29
N ILE A 102 -2.06 5.94 -4.19
CA ILE A 102 -1.73 5.19 -2.98
C ILE A 102 -2.40 5.81 -1.77
N VAL A 103 -3.00 4.97 -0.94
CA VAL A 103 -3.56 5.39 0.34
C VAL A 103 -2.44 5.68 1.31
N LEU A 104 -2.53 6.82 2.04
CA LEU A 104 -1.52 7.14 3.04
C LEU A 104 -1.50 6.08 4.12
N MET A 105 -0.39 5.38 4.20
CA MET A 105 -0.15 4.34 5.18
C MET A 105 0.24 4.97 6.53
N GLY A 106 0.10 4.19 7.61
CA GLY A 106 0.47 4.66 8.94
C GLY A 106 -0.63 5.41 9.68
N ALA A 107 -1.74 5.72 9.01
CA ALA A 107 -2.87 6.41 9.63
C ALA A 107 -3.86 5.47 10.33
N GLY A 108 -3.66 4.16 10.21
CA GLY A 108 -4.52 3.16 10.80
C GLY A 108 -3.73 2.20 11.69
N MET A 109 -4.05 0.90 11.60
CA MET A 109 -3.48 -0.13 12.45
C MET A 109 -1.95 -0.22 12.35
N VAL A 110 -1.37 0.07 11.17
CA VAL A 110 0.09 0.06 10.99
C VAL A 110 0.75 1.07 11.92
N GLY A 111 0.24 2.30 11.97
CA GLY A 111 0.77 3.33 12.85
C GLY A 111 0.59 3.02 14.32
N GLN A 112 -0.52 2.35 14.68
CA GLN A 112 -0.83 2.03 16.08
C GLN A 112 -0.06 0.82 16.61
N ILE A 113 0.10 -0.21 15.78
CA ILE A 113 0.69 -1.49 16.21
C ILE A 113 2.14 -1.58 15.77
N GLY A 114 2.43 -1.25 14.51
CA GLY A 114 3.76 -1.37 13.93
C GLY A 114 4.72 -0.27 14.33
N GLY A 115 4.24 0.85 14.86
CA GLY A 115 5.07 2.00 15.24
C GLY A 115 5.67 2.78 14.06
N ALA A 116 5.31 2.44 12.82
CA ALA A 116 5.79 3.15 11.65
C ALA A 116 5.17 4.55 11.60
N ASP A 117 5.99 5.57 11.48
CA ASP A 117 5.48 6.94 11.39
C ASP A 117 5.18 7.34 9.95
N THR A 118 4.21 8.25 9.80
CA THR A 118 3.74 8.72 8.50
C THR A 118 4.84 9.38 7.69
N PHE A 119 5.76 10.11 8.32
CA PHE A 119 6.85 10.79 7.62
C PHE A 119 7.83 9.80 7.01
N SER A 120 8.17 8.73 7.73
CA SER A 120 9.05 7.69 7.22
C SER A 120 8.44 7.00 6.00
N ILE A 121 7.14 6.73 6.05
CA ILE A 121 6.42 6.10 4.94
C ILE A 121 6.37 7.01 3.73
N LEU A 122 6.04 8.29 3.92
CA LEU A 122 6.08 9.29 2.86
C LEU A 122 7.48 9.41 2.26
N GLY A 123 8.52 9.36 3.09
CA GLY A 123 9.90 9.34 2.63
C GLY A 123 10.19 8.13 1.74
N GLY A 124 9.67 6.96 2.09
CA GLY A 124 9.78 5.76 1.28
C GLY A 124 9.10 5.90 -0.09
N MET A 125 7.91 6.49 -0.12
CA MET A 125 7.20 6.79 -1.37
C MET A 125 7.98 7.80 -2.22
N ALA A 126 8.52 8.85 -1.59
CA ALA A 126 9.25 9.90 -2.29
C ALA A 126 10.53 9.38 -2.95
N ARG A 127 11.16 8.36 -2.38
CA ARG A 127 12.38 7.75 -2.92
C ARG A 127 12.13 6.81 -4.07
N SER A 128 10.89 6.35 -4.27
CA SER A 128 10.55 5.46 -5.37
C SER A 128 10.70 6.17 -6.71
N LYS A 129 11.10 5.41 -7.74
CA LYS A 129 11.14 5.91 -9.12
C LYS A 129 9.74 6.00 -9.74
N LYS A 130 8.74 5.35 -9.13
CA LYS A 130 7.35 5.40 -9.59
C LYS A 130 6.71 6.74 -9.25
N LYS A 131 5.79 7.19 -10.08
CA LYS A 131 4.97 8.37 -9.79
C LYS A 131 3.84 7.98 -8.87
N VAL A 132 3.72 8.65 -7.74
CA VAL A 132 2.76 8.32 -6.69
C VAL A 132 1.87 9.52 -6.39
N ALA A 133 0.56 9.32 -6.48
CA ALA A 133 -0.44 10.27 -6.02
C ALA A 133 -0.96 9.78 -4.66
N VAL A 134 -0.66 10.53 -3.60
CA VAL A 134 -1.01 10.14 -2.22
C VAL A 134 -2.42 10.62 -1.90
N TYR A 135 -3.27 9.71 -1.45
CA TYR A 135 -4.65 10.01 -1.04
C TYR A 135 -4.79 9.89 0.47
N THR A 136 -5.33 10.96 1.09
CA THR A 136 -5.62 11.01 2.52
C THR A 136 -7.13 11.16 2.74
N LEU A 137 -7.58 10.75 3.88
CA LEU A 137 -8.99 10.91 4.29
C LEU A 137 -9.27 12.29 4.87
#